data_01be35161b2e841f6fb26c6bd7aa217c
#
_entry.id   01be35161b2e841f6fb26c6bd7aa217c
#
_cell.length_a   1.000
_cell.length_b   1.000
_cell.length_c   1.000
_cell.angle_alpha   90.00
_cell.angle_beta   90.00
_cell.angle_gamma   90.00
#
_symmetry.space_group_name_H-M   'P 1'
#
loop_
_entity.id
_entity.type
_entity.pdbx_description
1 polymer ?
#
loop_
_entity_poly.entity_id
_entity_poly.type
_entity_poly.pdbx_seq_one_letter_code
_entity_poly.pdbx_strand_id
1 'polypeptide(L)'
;MLEMKEVRTAIPAYFLPYQDLFWAHYEHQGARVVGTQKAMHHLEDPHLAFITMNGQEFYIRERSPYKKKIKPKNYKDVEDYFTTTSLMGKIAAKIHARADIDYSQVFTYHSEEEILKAIGKERNVFIEHTILQAMSYKETVYTDYDLFKNWVETKM
;
A
#
# COMPACT_ATOMS: atom_id res chain seq x y z
N MET A 1 -17.16 15.12 -2.83
CA MET A 1 -17.01 14.63 -4.23
C MET A 1 -16.70 13.15 -4.17
N LEU A 2 -17.41 12.33 -4.97
CA LEU A 2 -17.10 10.90 -5.06
C LEU A 2 -16.07 10.64 -6.18
N GLU A 3 -15.18 9.72 -5.94
CA GLU A 3 -14.19 9.20 -6.87
C GLU A 3 -14.53 7.74 -7.15
N MET A 4 -14.68 7.38 -8.42
CA MET A 4 -14.87 6.00 -8.87
C MET A 4 -13.63 5.57 -9.64
N LYS A 5 -13.11 4.37 -9.34
CA LYS A 5 -11.93 3.81 -10.01
C LYS A 5 -12.15 2.36 -10.39
N GLU A 6 -11.78 2.04 -11.63
CA GLU A 6 -11.67 0.66 -12.09
C GLU A 6 -10.68 -0.12 -11.23
N VAL A 7 -11.02 -1.35 -10.91
CA VAL A 7 -10.18 -2.26 -10.14
C VAL A 7 -10.04 -3.57 -10.90
N ARG A 8 -8.79 -4.03 -10.99
CA ARG A 8 -8.44 -5.32 -11.58
C ARG A 8 -7.83 -6.24 -10.55
N THR A 9 -7.57 -7.46 -10.91
CA THR A 9 -6.81 -8.41 -10.09
C THR A 9 -5.55 -7.75 -9.56
N ALA A 10 -5.28 -7.91 -8.26
CA ALA A 10 -4.10 -7.32 -7.64
C ALA A 10 -2.81 -7.90 -8.22
N ILE A 11 -1.84 -7.04 -8.54
CA ILE A 11 -0.56 -7.48 -9.12
C ILE A 11 0.13 -8.59 -8.30
N PRO A 12 0.17 -8.56 -6.96
CA PRO A 12 0.75 -9.65 -6.19
C PRO A 12 0.13 -11.01 -6.46
N ALA A 13 -1.15 -11.07 -6.82
CA ALA A 13 -1.83 -12.33 -7.13
C ALA A 13 -1.24 -13.08 -8.35
N TYR A 14 -0.48 -12.38 -9.20
CA TYR A 14 0.19 -13.01 -10.34
C TYR A 14 1.57 -13.61 -10.01
N PHE A 15 2.17 -13.22 -8.89
CA PHE A 15 3.56 -13.54 -8.59
C PHE A 15 3.76 -14.24 -7.25
N LEU A 16 2.82 -14.09 -6.32
CA LEU A 16 2.91 -14.73 -5.02
C LEU A 16 2.23 -16.11 -5.02
N PRO A 17 2.72 -17.07 -4.21
CA PRO A 17 2.02 -18.32 -3.99
C PRO A 17 0.56 -18.03 -3.60
N TYR A 18 -0.32 -18.68 -4.29
CA TYR A 18 -1.75 -18.45 -4.16
C TYR A 18 -2.23 -18.81 -2.76
N GLN A 19 -2.76 -17.85 -2.03
CA GLN A 19 -3.52 -18.10 -0.80
C GLN A 19 -5.00 -18.11 -1.18
N ASP A 20 -5.48 -19.27 -1.57
CA ASP A 20 -6.80 -19.48 -2.14
C ASP A 20 -7.92 -18.90 -1.28
N LEU A 21 -7.83 -19.02 0.05
CA LEU A 21 -8.85 -18.52 0.97
C LEU A 21 -9.00 -17.00 0.91
N PHE A 22 -7.89 -16.26 0.85
CA PHE A 22 -7.95 -14.79 0.81
C PHE A 22 -8.48 -14.28 -0.53
N TRP A 23 -7.97 -14.84 -1.64
CA TRP A 23 -8.37 -14.38 -2.97
C TRP A 23 -9.78 -14.85 -3.34
N ALA A 24 -10.17 -16.06 -2.95
CA ALA A 24 -11.51 -16.62 -3.17
C ALA A 24 -12.58 -15.93 -2.32
N HIS A 25 -12.22 -15.29 -1.20
CA HIS A 25 -13.16 -14.56 -0.36
C HIS A 25 -13.81 -13.38 -1.09
N TYR A 26 -13.10 -12.78 -2.02
CA TYR A 26 -13.60 -11.64 -2.77
C TYR A 26 -13.85 -12.01 -4.24
N GLU A 27 -15.09 -12.34 -4.56
CA GLU A 27 -15.53 -12.59 -5.94
C GLU A 27 -15.47 -11.33 -6.82
N HIS A 28 -15.48 -10.14 -6.20
CA HIS A 28 -15.47 -8.84 -6.86
C HIS A 28 -14.27 -8.00 -6.41
N GLN A 29 -13.44 -7.53 -7.34
CA GLN A 29 -12.22 -6.80 -7.01
C GLN A 29 -12.48 -5.45 -6.31
N GLY A 30 -13.59 -4.78 -6.66
CA GLY A 30 -14.03 -3.59 -5.94
C GLY A 30 -14.39 -3.90 -4.48
N ALA A 31 -15.05 -5.03 -4.21
CA ALA A 31 -15.36 -5.49 -2.86
C ALA A 31 -14.08 -5.74 -2.05
N ARG A 32 -13.06 -6.36 -2.68
CA ARG A 32 -11.73 -6.55 -2.06
C ARG A 32 -11.11 -5.22 -1.63
N VAL A 33 -11.12 -4.20 -2.50
CA VAL A 33 -10.56 -2.88 -2.17
C VAL A 33 -11.35 -2.20 -1.06
N VAL A 34 -12.67 -2.24 -1.10
CA VAL A 34 -13.55 -1.68 -0.06
C VAL A 34 -13.33 -2.38 1.27
N GLY A 35 -13.33 -3.72 1.30
CA GLY A 35 -13.07 -4.52 2.50
C GLY A 35 -11.70 -4.20 3.12
N THR A 36 -10.65 -4.11 2.29
CA THR A 36 -9.30 -3.74 2.75
C THR A 36 -9.30 -2.33 3.35
N GLN A 37 -9.92 -1.35 2.70
CA GLN A 37 -9.98 0.02 3.22
C GLN A 37 -10.73 0.08 4.56
N LYS A 38 -11.84 -0.64 4.72
CA LYS A 38 -12.57 -0.73 5.98
C LYS A 38 -11.72 -1.36 7.10
N ALA A 39 -10.99 -2.43 6.80
CA ALA A 39 -10.09 -3.06 7.76
C ALA A 39 -8.99 -2.10 8.24
N MET A 40 -8.43 -1.30 7.35
CA MET A 40 -7.29 -0.42 7.63
C MET A 40 -7.69 0.88 8.34
N HIS A 41 -8.93 1.36 8.22
CA HIS A 41 -9.37 2.65 8.73
C HIS A 41 -10.16 2.53 10.03
N HIS A 42 -9.93 3.46 10.96
CA HIS A 42 -10.70 3.54 12.22
C HIS A 42 -12.09 4.16 12.01
N LEU A 43 -12.17 5.17 11.17
CA LEU A 43 -13.42 5.79 10.75
C LEU A 43 -13.68 5.42 9.30
N GLU A 44 -14.75 4.70 9.06
CA GLU A 44 -15.12 4.29 7.72
C GLU A 44 -15.64 5.49 6.92
N ASP A 45 -15.25 5.59 5.66
CA ASP A 45 -15.89 6.46 4.70
C ASP A 45 -17.30 5.91 4.41
N PRO A 46 -18.38 6.65 4.75
CA PRO A 46 -19.76 6.17 4.55
C PRO A 46 -20.12 5.99 3.07
N HIS A 47 -19.27 6.48 2.15
CA HIS A 47 -19.48 6.39 0.71
C HIS A 47 -18.65 5.27 0.06
N LEU A 48 -17.94 4.46 0.87
CA LEU A 48 -17.25 3.28 0.36
C LEU A 48 -18.25 2.28 -0.20
N ALA A 49 -18.16 2.06 -1.51
CA ALA A 49 -19.03 1.14 -2.25
C ALA A 49 -18.26 0.51 -3.41
N PHE A 50 -18.84 -0.53 -4.00
CA PHE A 50 -18.34 -1.13 -5.23
C PHE A 50 -19.50 -1.43 -6.19
N ILE A 51 -19.20 -1.46 -7.47
CA ILE A 51 -20.19 -1.70 -8.52
C ILE A 51 -19.53 -2.35 -9.74
N THR A 52 -20.31 -3.10 -10.50
CA THR A 52 -19.96 -3.52 -11.86
C THR A 52 -20.67 -2.64 -12.87
N MET A 53 -19.94 -2.12 -13.83
CA MET A 53 -20.49 -1.33 -14.92
C MET A 53 -19.83 -1.73 -16.24
N ASN A 54 -20.63 -2.07 -17.23
CA ASN A 54 -20.15 -2.55 -18.54
C ASN A 54 -19.14 -3.72 -18.47
N GLY A 55 -19.34 -4.63 -17.51
CA GLY A 55 -18.43 -5.77 -17.30
C GLY A 55 -17.10 -5.44 -16.61
N GLN A 56 -16.93 -4.20 -16.19
CA GLN A 56 -15.76 -3.75 -15.43
C GLN A 56 -16.14 -3.50 -13.97
N GLU A 57 -15.23 -3.78 -13.05
CA GLU A 57 -15.41 -3.64 -11.62
C GLU A 57 -14.79 -2.36 -11.11
N PHE A 58 -15.51 -1.67 -10.25
CA PHE A 58 -15.11 -0.38 -9.69
C PHE A 58 -15.29 -0.36 -8.18
N TYR A 59 -14.47 0.45 -7.51
CA TYR A 59 -14.75 0.92 -6.16
C TYR A 59 -15.05 2.42 -6.16
N ILE A 60 -15.83 2.85 -5.18
CA ILE A 60 -16.26 4.24 -4.98
C ILE A 60 -15.83 4.66 -3.59
N ARG A 61 -15.33 5.88 -3.48
CA ARG A 61 -14.97 6.47 -2.18
C ARG A 61 -15.18 7.98 -2.18
N GLU A 62 -15.27 8.56 -1.00
CA GLU A 62 -15.19 10.00 -0.88
C GLU A 62 -13.78 10.50 -1.17
N ARG A 63 -13.70 11.58 -1.95
CA ARG A 63 -12.46 12.31 -2.15
C ARG A 63 -12.48 13.59 -1.33
N SER A 64 -11.58 13.67 -0.35
CA SER A 64 -11.41 14.90 0.44
C SER A 64 -11.07 16.08 -0.47
N PRO A 65 -11.78 17.21 -0.32
CA PRO A 65 -11.44 18.45 -1.02
C PRO A 65 -10.12 19.06 -0.52
N TYR A 66 -9.68 18.69 0.68
CA TYR A 66 -8.48 19.21 1.34
C TYR A 66 -7.21 18.40 1.09
N LYS A 67 -7.16 17.69 -0.03
CA LYS A 67 -5.99 16.86 -0.36
C LYS A 67 -4.79 17.73 -0.70
N LYS A 68 -3.75 17.65 0.12
CA LYS A 68 -2.45 18.29 -0.12
C LYS A 68 -1.35 17.23 -0.18
N LYS A 69 -0.50 17.31 -1.21
CA LYS A 69 0.69 16.47 -1.32
C LYS A 69 1.82 17.09 -0.49
N ILE A 70 2.46 16.30 0.35
CA ILE A 70 3.71 16.68 0.99
C ILE A 70 4.82 16.48 -0.06
N LYS A 71 5.57 17.53 -0.36
CA LYS A 71 6.70 17.53 -1.28
C LYS A 71 7.98 17.80 -0.50
N PRO A 72 9.17 17.37 -0.97
CA PRO A 72 10.44 17.64 -0.29
C PRO A 72 10.63 19.11 0.09
N LYS A 73 10.23 20.04 -0.77
CA LYS A 73 10.28 21.49 -0.51
C LYS A 73 9.34 22.00 0.60
N ASN A 74 8.45 21.16 1.12
CA ASN A 74 7.56 21.55 2.22
C ASN A 74 8.21 21.36 3.59
N TYR A 75 9.33 20.64 3.67
CA TYR A 75 10.08 20.47 4.92
C TYR A 75 10.95 21.71 5.17
N LYS A 76 10.94 22.19 6.40
CA LYS A 76 11.72 23.35 6.82
C LYS A 76 13.18 22.97 7.04
N ASP A 77 13.40 21.79 7.61
CA ASP A 77 14.70 21.27 7.99
C ASP A 77 14.67 19.74 8.09
N VAL A 78 15.78 19.15 8.48
CA VAL A 78 15.93 17.69 8.64
C VAL A 78 15.09 17.15 9.79
N GLU A 79 14.88 17.93 10.85
CA GLU A 79 14.10 17.52 12.01
C GLU A 79 12.61 17.44 11.67
N ASP A 80 12.08 18.41 10.92
CA ASP A 80 10.71 18.39 10.39
C ASP A 80 10.48 17.19 9.47
N TYR A 81 11.45 16.89 8.59
CA TYR A 81 11.43 15.68 7.76
C TYR A 81 11.40 14.41 8.60
N PHE A 82 12.29 14.30 9.60
CA PHE A 82 12.36 13.14 10.47
C PHE A 82 11.08 12.92 11.27
N THR A 83 10.53 13.98 11.84
CA THR A 83 9.28 13.96 12.61
C THR A 83 8.12 13.48 11.73
N THR A 84 8.02 14.04 10.53
CA THR A 84 6.96 13.66 9.58
C THR A 84 7.07 12.19 9.16
N THR A 85 8.25 11.74 8.78
CA THR A 85 8.47 10.35 8.35
C THR A 85 8.27 9.35 9.49
N SER A 86 8.67 9.71 10.72
CA SER A 86 8.42 8.92 11.93
C SER A 86 6.91 8.76 12.20
N LEU A 87 6.15 9.85 12.08
CA LEU A 87 4.70 9.79 12.20
C LEU A 87 4.06 8.92 11.12
N MET A 88 4.51 9.05 9.87
CA MET A 88 4.04 8.20 8.76
C MET A 88 4.32 6.72 9.03
N GLY A 89 5.50 6.39 9.57
CA GLY A 89 5.83 5.02 9.96
C GLY A 89 4.91 4.46 11.06
N LYS A 90 4.59 5.27 12.06
CA LYS A 90 3.63 4.89 13.13
C LYS A 90 2.22 4.66 12.58
N ILE A 91 1.77 5.51 11.66
CA ILE A 91 0.47 5.35 11.00
C ILE A 91 0.45 4.07 10.17
N ALA A 92 1.50 3.80 9.39
CA ALA A 92 1.61 2.59 8.58
C ALA A 92 1.57 1.32 9.47
N ALA A 93 2.32 1.29 10.56
CA ALA A 93 2.29 0.18 11.51
C ALA A 93 0.88 -0.06 12.08
N LYS A 94 0.19 1.01 12.47
CA LYS A 94 -1.19 0.92 12.98
C LYS A 94 -2.18 0.41 11.93
N ILE A 95 -2.03 0.82 10.67
CA ILE A 95 -2.85 0.36 9.56
C ILE A 95 -2.67 -1.15 9.36
N HIS A 96 -1.44 -1.63 9.35
CA HIS A 96 -1.16 -3.06 9.19
C HIS A 96 -1.65 -3.91 10.36
N ALA A 97 -1.47 -3.45 11.60
CA ALA A 97 -1.95 -4.15 12.79
C ALA A 97 -3.47 -4.24 12.91
N ARG A 98 -4.22 -3.45 12.15
CA ARG A 98 -5.70 -3.49 12.19
C ARG A 98 -6.32 -4.43 11.16
N ALA A 99 -5.62 -4.71 10.08
CA ALA A 99 -6.15 -5.48 8.95
C ALA A 99 -5.78 -6.96 9.07
N ASP A 100 -6.28 -7.61 10.11
CA ASP A 100 -5.98 -8.99 10.46
C ASP A 100 -7.17 -9.75 11.05
N ILE A 101 -6.92 -10.82 11.81
CA ILE A 101 -7.94 -11.68 12.42
C ILE A 101 -8.89 -10.92 13.35
N ASP A 102 -8.45 -9.82 13.98
CA ASP A 102 -9.30 -9.00 14.85
C ASP A 102 -10.37 -8.25 14.04
N TYR A 103 -10.10 -7.98 12.76
CA TYR A 103 -11.07 -7.39 11.87
C TYR A 103 -11.96 -8.42 11.19
N SER A 104 -11.38 -9.51 10.71
CA SER A 104 -12.11 -10.54 9.97
C SER A 104 -11.42 -11.89 10.05
N GLN A 105 -12.20 -12.95 10.28
CA GLN A 105 -11.71 -14.35 10.31
C GLN A 105 -11.22 -14.88 8.95
N VAL A 106 -11.29 -14.10 7.90
CA VAL A 106 -10.59 -14.37 6.62
C VAL A 106 -9.08 -14.38 6.82
N PHE A 107 -8.60 -13.55 7.74
CA PHE A 107 -7.21 -13.57 8.18
C PHE A 107 -7.05 -14.65 9.27
N THR A 108 -5.97 -15.40 9.21
CA THR A 108 -5.68 -16.51 10.12
C THR A 108 -4.57 -16.20 11.12
N TYR A 109 -4.14 -14.94 11.21
CA TYR A 109 -2.98 -14.51 12.00
C TYR A 109 -3.16 -13.08 12.51
N HIS A 110 -2.41 -12.74 13.55
CA HIS A 110 -2.20 -11.37 13.99
C HIS A 110 -1.05 -10.74 13.22
N SER A 111 -1.34 -9.68 12.47
CA SER A 111 -0.36 -9.03 11.58
C SER A 111 0.83 -8.48 12.35
N GLU A 112 0.63 -7.91 13.53
CA GLU A 112 1.70 -7.38 14.37
C GLU A 112 2.66 -8.49 14.86
N GLU A 113 2.14 -9.66 15.19
CA GLU A 113 2.97 -10.80 15.62
C GLU A 113 3.85 -11.31 14.49
N GLU A 114 3.28 -11.47 13.31
CA GLU A 114 4.03 -11.91 12.11
C GLU A 114 5.06 -10.87 11.67
N ILE A 115 4.74 -9.57 11.75
CA ILE A 115 5.69 -8.49 11.49
C ILE A 115 6.84 -8.52 12.50
N LEU A 116 6.54 -8.63 13.78
CA LEU A 116 7.58 -8.70 14.83
C LEU A 116 8.46 -9.95 14.68
N LYS A 117 7.87 -11.08 14.32
CA LYS A 117 8.58 -12.32 14.02
C LYS A 117 9.50 -12.19 12.81
N ALA A 118 9.03 -11.53 11.73
CA ALA A 118 9.84 -11.26 10.54
C ALA A 118 11.01 -10.30 10.81
N ILE A 119 10.82 -9.28 11.65
CA ILE A 119 11.88 -8.38 12.10
C ILE A 119 12.93 -9.15 12.94
N GLY A 120 12.49 -10.14 13.74
CA GLY A 120 13.35 -10.92 14.58
C GLY A 120 13.92 -10.17 15.78
N LYS A 121 14.91 -10.78 16.45
CA LYS A 121 15.55 -10.21 17.63
C LYS A 121 16.55 -9.10 17.31
N GLU A 122 17.19 -9.16 16.14
CA GLU A 122 18.26 -8.26 15.71
C GLU A 122 17.67 -7.05 14.95
N ARG A 123 16.90 -6.23 15.65
CA ARG A 123 16.19 -5.07 15.06
C ARG A 123 17.12 -4.14 14.26
N ASN A 124 18.33 -3.89 14.75
CA ASN A 124 19.28 -3.01 14.06
C ASN A 124 19.72 -3.60 12.73
N VAL A 125 19.96 -4.90 12.66
CA VAL A 125 20.29 -5.60 11.41
C VAL A 125 19.15 -5.50 10.41
N PHE A 126 17.90 -5.63 10.84
CA PHE A 126 16.74 -5.44 9.99
C PHE A 126 16.69 -4.00 9.43
N ILE A 127 16.95 -2.98 10.25
CA ILE A 127 16.97 -1.58 9.84
C ILE A 127 18.08 -1.35 8.81
N GLU A 128 19.30 -1.83 9.07
CA GLU A 128 20.45 -1.69 8.17
C GLU A 128 20.18 -2.36 6.82
N HIS A 129 19.65 -3.59 6.81
CA HIS A 129 19.28 -4.28 5.57
C HIS A 129 18.21 -3.51 4.80
N THR A 130 17.21 -2.96 5.49
CA THR A 130 16.15 -2.17 4.84
C THR A 130 16.72 -0.91 4.18
N ILE A 131 17.66 -0.23 4.85
CA ILE A 131 18.33 0.95 4.28
C ILE A 131 19.16 0.53 3.06
N LEU A 132 19.95 -0.53 3.14
CA LEU A 132 20.77 -1.02 2.04
C LEU A 132 19.90 -1.41 0.83
N GLN A 133 18.79 -2.09 1.04
CA GLN A 133 17.84 -2.41 -0.03
C GLN A 133 17.25 -1.17 -0.66
N ALA A 134 16.86 -0.17 0.13
CA ALA A 134 16.32 1.09 -0.39
C ALA A 134 17.35 1.85 -1.24
N MET A 135 18.61 1.87 -0.81
CA MET A 135 19.70 2.49 -1.59
C MET A 135 19.99 1.74 -2.88
N SER A 136 20.05 0.42 -2.83
CA SER A 136 20.22 -0.42 -4.03
C SER A 136 19.08 -0.23 -5.02
N TYR A 137 17.84 -0.22 -4.54
CA TYR A 137 16.66 0.01 -5.38
C TYR A 137 16.70 1.40 -6.06
N LYS A 138 17.15 2.42 -5.33
CA LYS A 138 17.34 3.76 -5.89
C LYS A 138 18.28 3.72 -7.11
N GLU A 139 19.42 3.05 -7.01
CA GLU A 139 20.39 2.94 -8.13
C GLU A 139 19.77 2.16 -9.31
N THR A 140 19.01 1.11 -9.05
CA THR A 140 18.25 0.38 -10.08
C THR A 140 17.30 1.31 -10.83
N VAL A 141 16.52 2.15 -10.10
CA VAL A 141 15.58 3.10 -10.71
C VAL A 141 16.30 4.10 -11.63
N TYR A 142 17.49 4.59 -11.27
CA TYR A 142 18.26 5.48 -12.15
C TYR A 142 18.74 4.75 -13.41
N THR A 143 19.22 3.53 -13.27
CA THR A 143 19.64 2.69 -14.41
C THR A 143 18.49 2.43 -15.36
N ASP A 144 17.33 2.03 -14.84
CA ASP A 144 16.13 1.78 -15.63
C ASP A 144 15.64 3.05 -16.34
N TYR A 145 15.73 4.19 -15.67
CA TYR A 145 15.36 5.47 -16.28
C TYR A 145 16.29 5.84 -17.45
N ASP A 146 17.58 5.61 -17.32
CA ASP A 146 18.53 5.85 -18.42
C ASP A 146 18.30 4.88 -19.59
N LEU A 147 18.01 3.61 -19.31
CA LEU A 147 17.62 2.64 -20.33
C LEU A 147 16.35 3.09 -21.05
N PHE A 148 15.36 3.56 -20.31
CA PHE A 148 14.11 4.08 -20.88
C PHE A 148 14.35 5.31 -21.77
N LYS A 149 15.18 6.27 -21.36
CA LYS A 149 15.54 7.43 -22.19
C LYS A 149 16.17 6.99 -23.51
N ASN A 150 17.17 6.13 -23.44
CA ASN A 150 17.86 5.61 -24.62
C ASN A 150 16.88 4.88 -25.57
N TRP A 151 15.96 4.09 -25.00
CA TRP A 151 14.95 3.42 -25.80
C TRP A 151 14.01 4.41 -26.51
N VAL A 152 13.56 5.46 -25.84
CA VAL A 152 12.73 6.52 -26.45
C VAL A 152 13.46 7.21 -27.59
N GLU A 153 14.74 7.60 -27.37
CA GLU A 153 15.56 8.29 -28.39
C GLU A 153 15.83 7.40 -29.63
N THR A 154 15.90 6.08 -29.46
CA THR A 154 16.10 5.16 -30.60
C THR A 154 14.82 4.85 -31.37
N LYS A 155 13.64 5.23 -30.85
CA LYS A 155 12.33 4.96 -31.48
C LYS A 155 11.72 6.18 -32.14
N MET A 156 12.24 7.37 -31.88
CA MET A 156 11.87 8.61 -32.55
C MET A 156 12.80 8.92 -33.70
#